data_ea7961e0da65867ee287855e2b0527c9
#
_entry.id   ea7961e0da65867ee287855e2b0527c9
#
_cell.length_a   1.000
_cell.length_b   1.000
_cell.length_c   1.000
_cell.angle_alpha   90.00
_cell.angle_beta   90.00
_cell.angle_gamma   90.00
#
_symmetry.space_group_name_H-M   'P 1'
#
loop_
_entity.id
_entity.type
_entity.pdbx_description
1 polymer ?
#
loop_
_entity_poly.entity_id
_entity_poly.type
_entity_poly.pdbx_seq_one_letter_code
_entity_poly.pdbx_strand_id
1 'polypeptide(L)'
;GIAHRADGAVRLTPPRAFIADLDSLPPPARRLLPLGRYRALGMPISMTTTRGCPHQCIFCVGRKMVGAKVRYRSPRKVADELEAISRLDFHQVNIADDLFTADKDHCTAVCDEILRRGLKVQWTSFARVDTVSEEILSKMKAAGCTAVSFGVESANRAILKTIKKRITPEQVVEAVRMCARTGVTPFASFILGLPGETPETIRETMEFGSKLKELGLLYGFHLLA
;
A
#
# COMPACT_ATOMS: atom_id res chain seq x y z
N GLY A 1 -20.74 10.18 -6.63
CA GLY A 1 -21.85 11.06 -6.30
C GLY A 1 -21.48 12.01 -5.17
N ILE A 2 -22.31 12.99 -4.93
CA ILE A 2 -22.22 13.92 -3.81
C ILE A 2 -23.51 13.90 -3.02
N ALA A 3 -23.41 14.21 -1.72
CA ALA A 3 -24.55 14.55 -0.89
C ALA A 3 -24.69 16.07 -0.86
N HIS A 4 -25.89 16.59 -1.07
CA HIS A 4 -26.19 18.02 -0.99
C HIS A 4 -27.54 18.25 -0.34
N ARG A 5 -27.76 19.43 0.22
CA ARG A 5 -29.04 19.81 0.79
C ARG A 5 -29.85 20.55 -0.27
N ALA A 6 -31.08 20.09 -0.51
CA ALA A 6 -32.04 20.76 -1.36
C ALA A 6 -33.46 20.65 -0.69
N ASP A 7 -34.20 21.75 -0.66
CA ASP A 7 -35.53 21.84 -0.09
C ASP A 7 -35.63 21.30 1.35
N GLY A 8 -34.64 21.59 2.19
CA GLY A 8 -34.53 21.15 3.58
C GLY A 8 -34.15 19.67 3.78
N ALA A 9 -34.05 18.87 2.73
CA ALA A 9 -33.72 17.45 2.77
C ALA A 9 -32.29 17.18 2.23
N VAL A 10 -31.65 16.09 2.68
CA VAL A 10 -30.39 15.59 2.10
C VAL A 10 -30.71 14.76 0.86
N ARG A 11 -30.15 15.16 -0.26
CA ARG A 11 -30.25 14.44 -1.54
C ARG A 11 -28.89 13.87 -1.93
N LEU A 12 -28.90 12.67 -2.51
CA LEU A 12 -27.70 12.01 -3.04
C LEU A 12 -27.77 11.99 -4.56
N THR A 13 -26.71 12.43 -5.22
CA THR A 13 -26.59 12.22 -6.67
C THR A 13 -26.18 10.78 -6.99
N PRO A 14 -26.48 10.27 -8.19
CA PRO A 14 -25.98 8.95 -8.61
C PRO A 14 -24.48 8.84 -8.48
N PRO A 15 -23.94 7.65 -8.15
CA PRO A 15 -22.51 7.41 -8.14
C PRO A 15 -21.91 7.72 -9.51
N ARG A 16 -20.72 8.34 -9.53
CA ARG A 16 -19.96 8.52 -10.77
C ARG A 16 -19.23 7.21 -11.13
N ALA A 17 -19.13 6.95 -12.43
CA ALA A 17 -18.25 5.90 -12.93
C ALA A 17 -16.80 6.18 -12.55
N PHE A 18 -16.04 5.13 -12.26
CA PHE A 18 -14.60 5.25 -12.04
C PHE A 18 -13.89 5.62 -13.34
N ILE A 19 -12.91 6.53 -13.24
CA ILE A 19 -12.04 6.89 -14.36
C ILE A 19 -11.26 5.63 -14.77
N ALA A 20 -11.46 5.16 -15.99
CA ALA A 20 -10.85 3.94 -16.48
C ALA A 20 -9.36 4.14 -16.83
N ASP A 21 -9.05 5.21 -17.54
CA ASP A 21 -7.70 5.59 -17.93
C ASP A 21 -7.13 6.59 -16.90
N LEU A 22 -6.22 6.10 -16.05
CA LEU A 22 -5.58 6.94 -15.04
C LEU A 22 -4.53 7.90 -15.64
N ASP A 23 -4.01 7.62 -16.83
CA ASP A 23 -3.05 8.48 -17.51
C ASP A 23 -3.70 9.75 -18.09
N SER A 24 -5.04 9.76 -18.25
CA SER A 24 -5.80 10.95 -18.63
C SER A 24 -5.86 12.01 -17.53
N LEU A 25 -5.53 11.65 -16.29
CA LEU A 25 -5.52 12.60 -15.19
C LEU A 25 -4.29 13.51 -15.23
N PRO A 26 -4.46 14.81 -14.99
CA PRO A 26 -3.31 15.71 -14.88
C PRO A 26 -2.45 15.35 -13.65
N PRO A 27 -1.14 15.67 -13.68
CA PRO A 27 -0.29 15.48 -12.52
C PRO A 27 -0.77 16.35 -11.34
N PRO A 28 -0.57 15.90 -10.10
CA PRO A 28 -0.95 16.67 -8.91
C PRO A 28 -0.24 18.04 -8.88
N ALA A 29 -0.98 19.10 -8.57
CA ALA A 29 -0.47 20.47 -8.51
C ALA A 29 0.36 20.70 -7.22
N ARG A 30 1.44 19.95 -7.03
CA ARG A 30 2.27 19.99 -5.81
C ARG A 30 2.84 21.37 -5.48
N ARG A 31 2.99 22.25 -6.50
CA ARG A 31 3.42 23.63 -6.29
C ARG A 31 2.49 24.46 -5.38
N LEU A 32 1.24 24.00 -5.19
CA LEU A 32 0.27 24.63 -4.30
C LEU A 32 0.38 24.16 -2.85
N LEU A 33 1.22 23.17 -2.56
CA LEU A 33 1.46 22.67 -1.22
C LEU A 33 2.62 23.41 -0.54
N PRO A 34 2.60 23.55 0.80
CA PRO A 34 3.71 24.15 1.55
C PRO A 34 4.89 23.16 1.67
N LEU A 35 5.50 22.80 0.55
CA LEU A 35 6.51 21.76 0.44
C LEU A 35 7.72 21.96 1.37
N GLY A 36 8.08 23.22 1.66
CA GLY A 36 9.14 23.53 2.62
C GLY A 36 8.87 22.98 4.02
N ARG A 37 7.59 22.99 4.47
CA ARG A 37 7.20 22.42 5.77
C ARG A 37 7.30 20.89 5.76
N TYR A 38 6.88 20.24 4.67
CA TYR A 38 7.00 18.78 4.53
C TYR A 38 8.47 18.35 4.59
N ARG A 39 9.37 19.04 3.89
CA ARG A 39 10.81 18.76 3.95
C ARG A 39 11.40 18.98 5.33
N ALA A 40 11.06 20.10 5.98
CA ALA A 40 11.55 20.40 7.33
C ALA A 40 11.13 19.33 8.38
N LEU A 41 9.99 18.69 8.17
CA LEU A 41 9.49 17.60 9.02
C LEU A 41 9.97 16.21 8.56
N GLY A 42 10.78 16.11 7.51
CA GLY A 42 11.23 14.82 6.95
C GLY A 42 10.09 13.96 6.38
N MET A 43 8.96 14.58 6.01
CA MET A 43 7.79 13.84 5.50
C MET A 43 7.99 13.44 4.03
N PRO A 44 7.71 12.18 3.66
CA PRO A 44 7.76 11.76 2.26
C PRO A 44 6.60 12.39 1.47
N ILE A 45 6.80 12.55 0.18
CA ILE A 45 5.71 12.83 -0.76
C ILE A 45 5.00 11.53 -1.11
N SER A 46 3.67 11.55 -1.11
CA SER A 46 2.88 10.41 -1.58
C SER A 46 2.49 10.54 -3.04
N MET A 47 2.45 9.41 -3.72
CA MET A 47 1.88 9.27 -5.06
C MET A 47 1.15 7.93 -5.20
N THR A 48 0.40 7.76 -6.28
CA THR A 48 -0.25 6.49 -6.61
C THR A 48 0.08 6.06 -8.02
N THR A 49 0.29 4.77 -8.20
CA THR A 49 0.55 4.14 -9.50
C THR A 49 -0.64 3.33 -10.00
N THR A 50 -1.48 2.88 -9.05
CA THR A 50 -2.69 2.11 -9.31
C THR A 50 -3.88 2.63 -8.50
N ARG A 51 -5.07 2.24 -8.88
CA ARG A 51 -6.31 2.46 -8.14
C ARG A 51 -7.19 1.23 -8.21
N GLY A 52 -7.64 0.74 -7.06
CA GLY A 52 -8.53 -0.40 -6.94
C GLY A 52 -7.91 -1.56 -6.18
N CYS A 53 -8.77 -2.36 -5.55
CA CYS A 53 -8.35 -3.58 -4.84
C CYS A 53 -9.38 -4.68 -5.03
N PRO A 54 -9.01 -5.87 -5.54
CA PRO A 54 -9.95 -6.96 -5.82
C PRO A 54 -10.40 -7.70 -4.54
N HIS A 55 -9.69 -7.51 -3.43
CA HIS A 55 -9.95 -8.21 -2.19
C HIS A 55 -11.22 -7.73 -1.48
N GLN A 56 -11.80 -8.60 -0.62
CA GLN A 56 -13.08 -8.37 0.02
C GLN A 56 -12.98 -8.33 1.56
N CYS A 57 -11.85 -7.83 2.07
CA CYS A 57 -11.64 -7.70 3.50
C CYS A 57 -12.76 -6.84 4.12
N ILE A 58 -13.47 -7.38 5.13
CA ILE A 58 -14.71 -6.76 5.64
C ILE A 58 -14.49 -5.46 6.40
N PHE A 59 -13.31 -5.27 6.97
CA PHE A 59 -12.91 -4.07 7.70
C PHE A 59 -12.44 -2.94 6.78
N CYS A 60 -12.17 -3.23 5.49
CA CYS A 60 -11.55 -2.27 4.57
C CYS A 60 -12.59 -1.56 3.72
N VAL A 61 -12.57 -0.24 3.74
CA VAL A 61 -13.42 0.61 2.89
C VAL A 61 -12.85 0.80 1.47
N GLY A 62 -11.57 0.45 1.25
CA GLY A 62 -10.84 0.73 0.01
C GLY A 62 -11.61 0.28 -1.24
N ARG A 63 -12.06 -0.98 -1.30
CA ARG A 63 -12.83 -1.48 -2.45
C ARG A 63 -14.10 -0.66 -2.77
N LYS A 64 -14.77 -0.12 -1.75
CA LYS A 64 -15.96 0.74 -1.94
C LYS A 64 -15.57 2.11 -2.48
N MET A 65 -14.42 2.65 -2.06
CA MET A 65 -13.94 3.98 -2.45
C MET A 65 -13.29 3.99 -3.83
N VAL A 66 -12.46 2.99 -4.14
CA VAL A 66 -11.60 3.00 -5.34
C VAL A 66 -11.99 1.96 -6.39
N GLY A 67 -12.97 1.09 -6.08
CA GLY A 67 -13.44 0.03 -6.97
C GLY A 67 -12.72 -1.30 -6.80
N ALA A 68 -13.36 -2.35 -7.32
CA ALA A 68 -12.84 -3.72 -7.24
C ALA A 68 -11.81 -4.04 -8.36
N LYS A 69 -11.95 -3.38 -9.52
CA LYS A 69 -11.05 -3.56 -10.65
C LYS A 69 -9.82 -2.66 -10.47
N VAL A 70 -8.64 -3.25 -10.48
CA VAL A 70 -7.40 -2.48 -10.45
C VAL A 70 -7.21 -1.79 -11.80
N ARG A 71 -6.89 -0.52 -11.77
CA ARG A 71 -6.56 0.33 -12.91
C ARG A 71 -5.15 0.85 -12.71
N TYR A 72 -4.40 0.91 -13.77
CA TYR A 72 -2.96 1.16 -13.74
C TYR A 72 -2.63 2.46 -14.46
N ARG A 73 -1.66 3.19 -13.96
CA ARG A 73 -0.96 4.23 -14.72
C ARG A 73 0.16 3.57 -15.51
N SER A 74 0.47 4.09 -16.69
CA SER A 74 1.60 3.58 -17.45
C SER A 74 2.92 3.75 -16.68
N PRO A 75 3.87 2.80 -16.78
CA PRO A 75 5.18 2.91 -16.14
C PRO A 75 5.88 4.24 -16.47
N ARG A 76 5.73 4.71 -17.72
CA ARG A 76 6.26 6.00 -18.17
C ARG A 76 5.71 7.17 -17.33
N LYS A 77 4.39 7.25 -17.15
CA LYS A 77 3.73 8.32 -16.38
C LYS A 77 4.08 8.25 -14.88
N VAL A 78 4.26 7.04 -14.35
CA VAL A 78 4.75 6.85 -12.98
C VAL A 78 6.17 7.40 -12.85
N ALA A 79 7.07 7.07 -13.76
CA ALA A 79 8.44 7.57 -13.74
C ALA A 79 8.53 9.07 -14.01
N ASP A 80 7.69 9.65 -14.89
CA ASP A 80 7.58 11.10 -15.09
C ASP A 80 7.25 11.82 -13.76
N GLU A 81 6.35 11.26 -12.98
CA GLU A 81 5.98 11.85 -11.69
C GLU A 81 7.06 11.68 -10.62
N LEU A 82 7.73 10.52 -10.55
CA LEU A 82 8.88 10.32 -9.66
C LEU A 82 10.01 11.30 -9.97
N GLU A 83 10.31 11.51 -11.26
CA GLU A 83 11.30 12.49 -11.69
C GLU A 83 10.90 13.91 -11.32
N ALA A 84 9.62 14.26 -11.48
CA ALA A 84 9.11 15.58 -11.07
C ALA A 84 9.20 15.77 -9.54
N ILE A 85 8.95 14.72 -8.73
CA ILE A 85 9.08 14.75 -7.28
C ILE A 85 10.55 14.93 -6.88
N SER A 86 11.48 14.23 -7.53
CA SER A 86 12.91 14.36 -7.22
C SER A 86 13.45 15.79 -7.50
N ARG A 87 12.93 16.45 -8.53
CA ARG A 87 13.25 17.87 -8.82
C ARG A 87 12.73 18.85 -7.76
N LEU A 88 11.78 18.42 -6.92
CA LEU A 88 11.30 19.19 -5.77
C LEU A 88 12.13 18.94 -4.51
N ASP A 89 13.28 18.27 -4.63
CA ASP A 89 14.17 17.93 -3.53
C ASP A 89 13.52 16.99 -2.48
N PHE A 90 12.68 16.05 -2.98
CA PHE A 90 12.17 14.93 -2.20
C PHE A 90 12.79 13.65 -2.73
N HIS A 91 13.56 13.01 -1.87
CA HIS A 91 14.24 11.75 -2.19
C HIS A 91 13.52 10.53 -1.63
N GLN A 92 12.49 10.76 -0.80
CA GLN A 92 11.67 9.71 -0.21
C GLN A 92 10.22 9.84 -0.66
N VAL A 93 9.70 8.79 -1.29
CA VAL A 93 8.35 8.75 -1.86
C VAL A 93 7.57 7.59 -1.22
N ASN A 94 6.32 7.86 -0.85
CA ASN A 94 5.40 6.82 -0.45
C ASN A 94 4.47 6.48 -1.63
N ILE A 95 4.59 5.28 -2.21
CA ILE A 95 3.64 4.76 -3.19
C ILE A 95 2.41 4.26 -2.40
N ALA A 96 1.39 5.12 -2.34
CA ALA A 96 0.18 4.93 -1.54
C ALA A 96 -0.92 4.21 -2.34
N ASP A 97 -0.56 3.16 -3.05
CA ASP A 97 -1.50 2.31 -3.75
C ASP A 97 -2.27 1.43 -2.74
N ASP A 98 -3.50 1.06 -3.07
CA ASP A 98 -4.23 0.05 -2.28
C ASP A 98 -3.53 -1.31 -2.29
N LEU A 99 -2.82 -1.61 -3.38
CA LEU A 99 -2.01 -2.82 -3.56
C LEU A 99 -1.06 -2.64 -4.76
N PHE A 100 0.16 -2.18 -4.53
CA PHE A 100 1.16 -1.96 -5.57
C PHE A 100 1.53 -3.26 -6.31
N THR A 101 1.61 -4.36 -5.57
CA THR A 101 1.97 -5.68 -6.09
C THR A 101 0.78 -6.50 -6.59
N ALA A 102 -0.36 -5.84 -6.95
CA ALA A 102 -1.55 -6.52 -7.46
C ALA A 102 -1.30 -7.27 -8.77
N ASP A 103 -0.38 -6.75 -9.58
CA ASP A 103 0.01 -7.31 -10.87
C ASP A 103 1.53 -7.29 -10.96
N LYS A 104 2.12 -8.49 -11.16
CA LYS A 104 3.57 -8.68 -11.21
C LYS A 104 4.20 -7.97 -12.40
N ASP A 105 3.55 -8.02 -13.56
CA ASP A 105 4.10 -7.47 -14.79
C ASP A 105 4.10 -5.95 -14.74
N HIS A 106 3.03 -5.34 -14.22
CA HIS A 106 2.97 -3.90 -14.01
C HIS A 106 4.03 -3.43 -12.99
N CYS A 107 4.15 -4.12 -11.84
CA CYS A 107 5.15 -3.82 -10.82
C CYS A 107 6.57 -3.87 -11.41
N THR A 108 6.86 -4.92 -12.17
CA THR A 108 8.15 -5.11 -12.86
C THR A 108 8.40 -3.99 -13.87
N ALA A 109 7.41 -3.66 -14.71
CA ALA A 109 7.55 -2.61 -15.72
C ALA A 109 7.79 -1.22 -15.12
N VAL A 110 7.15 -0.91 -13.99
CA VAL A 110 7.43 0.33 -13.24
C VAL A 110 8.86 0.35 -12.72
N CYS A 111 9.33 -0.74 -12.11
CA CYS A 111 10.71 -0.85 -11.64
C CYS A 111 11.73 -0.74 -12.78
N ASP A 112 11.47 -1.39 -13.91
CA ASP A 112 12.34 -1.32 -15.09
C ASP A 112 12.43 0.09 -15.65
N GLU A 113 11.32 0.83 -15.68
CA GLU A 113 11.33 2.22 -16.15
C GLU A 113 12.10 3.15 -15.20
N ILE A 114 12.01 2.95 -13.88
CA ILE A 114 12.80 3.67 -12.89
C ILE A 114 14.31 3.42 -13.12
N LEU A 115 14.69 2.16 -13.28
CA LEU A 115 16.07 1.74 -13.53
C LEU A 115 16.61 2.27 -14.86
N ARG A 116 15.82 2.14 -15.94
CA ARG A 116 16.18 2.63 -17.28
C ARG A 116 16.47 4.13 -17.31
N ARG A 117 15.73 4.92 -16.51
CA ARG A 117 15.96 6.37 -16.38
C ARG A 117 17.06 6.73 -15.37
N GLY A 118 17.57 5.77 -14.63
CA GLY A 118 18.57 6.01 -13.59
C GLY A 118 18.07 6.90 -12.46
N LEU A 119 16.75 6.88 -12.15
CA LEU A 119 16.17 7.73 -11.10
C LEU A 119 16.70 7.31 -9.73
N LYS A 120 17.21 8.29 -8.97
CA LYS A 120 17.77 8.09 -7.62
C LYS A 120 16.75 8.50 -6.57
N VAL A 121 15.68 7.72 -6.45
CA VAL A 121 14.61 7.91 -5.47
C VAL A 121 14.51 6.71 -4.55
N GLN A 122 14.28 6.96 -3.27
CA GLN A 122 13.90 5.93 -2.31
C GLN A 122 12.38 5.93 -2.18
N TRP A 123 11.78 4.75 -2.10
CA TRP A 123 10.34 4.66 -1.99
C TRP A 123 9.89 3.48 -1.13
N THR A 124 8.68 3.61 -0.62
CA THR A 124 7.98 2.57 0.14
C THR A 124 6.65 2.27 -0.54
N SER A 125 6.10 1.08 -0.30
CA SER A 125 4.78 0.73 -0.85
C SER A 125 3.99 -0.19 0.08
N PHE A 126 2.71 -0.39 -0.27
CA PHE A 126 1.84 -1.36 0.36
C PHE A 126 1.72 -2.62 -0.50
N ALA A 127 1.78 -3.78 0.14
CA ALA A 127 1.63 -5.08 -0.50
C ALA A 127 0.85 -6.05 0.37
N ARG A 128 0.50 -7.19 -0.20
CA ARG A 128 0.05 -8.36 0.54
C ARG A 128 1.15 -9.42 0.54
N VAL A 129 1.20 -10.21 1.58
CA VAL A 129 2.20 -11.29 1.71
C VAL A 129 2.08 -12.36 0.62
N ASP A 130 0.88 -12.53 0.06
CA ASP A 130 0.57 -13.48 -1.02
C ASP A 130 0.73 -12.90 -2.44
N THR A 131 1.20 -11.65 -2.57
CA THR A 131 1.44 -10.99 -3.86
C THR A 131 2.90 -10.63 -4.11
N VAL A 132 3.79 -11.05 -3.22
CA VAL A 132 5.24 -10.82 -3.36
C VAL A 132 5.99 -12.13 -3.63
N SER A 133 7.12 -12.01 -4.28
CA SER A 133 8.11 -13.06 -4.47
C SER A 133 9.51 -12.46 -4.31
N GLU A 134 10.51 -13.31 -4.11
CA GLU A 134 11.90 -12.87 -3.99
C GLU A 134 12.37 -12.12 -5.24
N GLU A 135 11.93 -12.57 -6.43
CA GLU A 135 12.19 -11.90 -7.71
C GLU A 135 11.63 -10.46 -7.74
N ILE A 136 10.34 -10.30 -7.36
CA ILE A 136 9.70 -8.98 -7.32
C ILE A 136 10.36 -8.07 -6.29
N LEU A 137 10.61 -8.55 -5.08
CA LEU A 137 11.25 -7.77 -4.02
C LEU A 137 12.67 -7.35 -4.41
N SER A 138 13.45 -8.24 -5.05
CA SER A 138 14.78 -7.91 -5.57
C SER A 138 14.72 -6.82 -6.65
N LYS A 139 13.75 -6.91 -7.56
CA LYS A 139 13.52 -5.90 -8.60
C LYS A 139 13.12 -4.56 -7.98
N MET A 140 12.19 -4.58 -7.02
CA MET A 140 11.77 -3.39 -6.28
C MET A 140 12.96 -2.75 -5.54
N LYS A 141 13.79 -3.57 -4.86
CA LYS A 141 15.01 -3.11 -4.18
C LYS A 141 15.96 -2.41 -5.13
N ALA A 142 16.25 -3.02 -6.27
CA ALA A 142 17.11 -2.44 -7.30
C ALA A 142 16.57 -1.09 -7.80
N ALA A 143 15.24 -0.93 -7.90
CA ALA A 143 14.56 0.29 -8.29
C ALA A 143 14.41 1.33 -7.15
N GLY A 144 15.01 1.09 -5.97
CA GLY A 144 15.03 2.03 -4.86
C GLY A 144 13.97 1.81 -3.77
N CYS A 145 13.24 0.68 -3.78
CA CYS A 145 12.33 0.34 -2.70
C CYS A 145 13.12 0.06 -1.42
N THR A 146 12.80 0.78 -0.35
CA THR A 146 13.43 0.63 0.95
C THR A 146 12.62 -0.21 1.91
N ALA A 147 11.30 -0.14 1.84
CA ALA A 147 10.41 -0.88 2.71
C ALA A 147 9.07 -1.21 2.05
N VAL A 148 8.49 -2.33 2.47
CA VAL A 148 7.14 -2.77 2.06
C VAL A 148 6.27 -2.96 3.30
N SER A 149 5.08 -2.35 3.28
CA SER A 149 4.10 -2.49 4.35
C SER A 149 3.07 -3.55 4.01
N PHE A 150 3.00 -4.59 4.84
CA PHE A 150 2.04 -5.69 4.72
C PHE A 150 0.87 -5.50 5.69
N GLY A 151 -0.35 -5.51 5.19
CA GLY A 151 -1.51 -5.70 6.05
C GLY A 151 -1.58 -7.18 6.46
N VAL A 152 -1.25 -7.50 7.69
CA VAL A 152 -1.34 -8.88 8.24
C VAL A 152 -2.63 -9.06 9.02
N GLU A 153 -2.97 -8.06 9.81
CA GLU A 153 -4.17 -7.86 10.61
C GLU A 153 -4.23 -8.77 11.85
N SER A 154 -4.09 -10.10 11.69
CA SER A 154 -4.12 -11.08 12.80
C SER A 154 -3.21 -12.28 12.48
N ALA A 155 -2.72 -12.95 13.53
CA ALA A 155 -2.04 -14.25 13.42
C ALA A 155 -3.02 -15.43 13.47
N ASN A 156 -4.24 -15.21 13.95
CA ASN A 156 -5.21 -16.27 14.14
C ASN A 156 -5.95 -16.60 12.84
N ARG A 157 -5.91 -17.87 12.43
CA ARG A 157 -6.51 -18.33 11.17
C ARG A 157 -8.03 -18.14 11.11
N ALA A 158 -8.73 -18.32 12.24
CA ALA A 158 -10.17 -18.16 12.29
C ALA A 158 -10.54 -16.67 12.10
N ILE A 159 -9.81 -15.77 12.74
CA ILE A 159 -9.98 -14.32 12.57
C ILE A 159 -9.68 -13.92 11.11
N LEU A 160 -8.56 -14.36 10.54
CA LEU A 160 -8.21 -14.09 9.13
C LEU A 160 -9.30 -14.56 8.15
N LYS A 161 -9.91 -15.73 8.41
CA LYS A 161 -11.04 -16.24 7.65
C LYS A 161 -12.28 -15.37 7.81
N THR A 162 -12.63 -15.02 9.05
CA THR A 162 -13.81 -14.17 9.37
C THR A 162 -13.73 -12.82 8.65
N ILE A 163 -12.57 -12.16 8.70
CA ILE A 163 -12.36 -10.86 8.05
C ILE A 163 -12.12 -10.95 6.53
N LYS A 164 -12.15 -12.15 5.96
CA LYS A 164 -11.91 -12.44 4.53
C LYS A 164 -10.54 -11.98 4.03
N LYS A 165 -9.54 -12.01 4.89
CA LYS A 165 -8.17 -11.60 4.51
C LYS A 165 -7.51 -12.60 3.56
N ARG A 166 -7.81 -13.90 3.68
CA ARG A 166 -7.33 -14.99 2.80
C ARG A 166 -5.81 -15.08 2.69
N ILE A 167 -5.11 -14.87 3.79
CA ILE A 167 -3.69 -15.16 3.95
C ILE A 167 -3.51 -16.13 5.12
N THR A 168 -2.30 -16.68 5.27
CA THR A 168 -1.94 -17.54 6.40
C THR A 168 -0.73 -16.99 7.15
N PRO A 169 -0.55 -17.32 8.44
CA PRO A 169 0.64 -16.94 9.19
C PRO A 169 1.95 -17.40 8.54
N GLU A 170 1.96 -18.57 7.89
CA GLU A 170 3.13 -19.10 7.20
C GLU A 170 3.53 -18.24 6.00
N GLN A 171 2.55 -17.74 5.24
CA GLN A 171 2.79 -16.78 4.16
C GLN A 171 3.40 -15.50 4.69
N VAL A 172 2.99 -15.04 5.88
CA VAL A 172 3.58 -13.86 6.53
C VAL A 172 5.05 -14.11 6.86
N VAL A 173 5.36 -15.24 7.51
CA VAL A 173 6.74 -15.65 7.85
C VAL A 173 7.61 -15.70 6.60
N GLU A 174 7.12 -16.31 5.52
CA GLU A 174 7.89 -16.43 4.29
C GLU A 174 8.10 -15.07 3.61
N ALA A 175 7.08 -14.20 3.57
CA ALA A 175 7.23 -12.84 3.03
C ALA A 175 8.30 -12.03 3.80
N VAL A 176 8.32 -12.14 5.14
CA VAL A 176 9.35 -11.49 5.97
C VAL A 176 10.74 -12.03 5.65
N ARG A 177 10.89 -13.36 5.49
CA ARG A 177 12.15 -13.98 5.09
C ARG A 177 12.62 -13.54 3.70
N MET A 178 11.70 -13.47 2.72
CA MET A 178 12.00 -12.95 1.39
C MET A 178 12.50 -11.50 1.46
N CYS A 179 11.86 -10.65 2.28
CA CYS A 179 12.32 -9.29 2.49
C CYS A 179 13.74 -9.23 3.08
N ALA A 180 14.04 -10.08 4.08
CA ALA A 180 15.37 -10.15 4.67
C ALA A 180 16.45 -10.56 3.63
N ARG A 181 16.15 -11.56 2.79
CA ARG A 181 17.09 -12.00 1.73
C ARG A 181 17.31 -10.93 0.66
N THR A 182 16.33 -10.11 0.36
CA THR A 182 16.39 -9.08 -0.69
C THR A 182 16.82 -7.70 -0.18
N GLY A 183 16.96 -7.52 1.14
CA GLY A 183 17.33 -6.26 1.77
C GLY A 183 16.24 -5.19 1.70
N VAL A 184 14.97 -5.58 1.53
CA VAL A 184 13.80 -4.72 1.68
C VAL A 184 13.31 -4.80 3.12
N THR A 185 13.08 -3.68 3.79
CA THR A 185 12.59 -3.69 5.17
C THR A 185 11.10 -4.08 5.19
N PRO A 186 10.70 -5.17 5.86
CA PRO A 186 9.29 -5.51 6.03
C PRO A 186 8.67 -4.70 7.18
N PHE A 187 7.50 -4.13 6.96
CA PHE A 187 6.64 -3.57 7.99
C PHE A 187 5.31 -4.32 7.99
N ALA A 188 4.75 -4.64 9.16
CA ALA A 188 3.43 -5.25 9.27
C ALA A 188 2.49 -4.39 10.11
N SER A 189 1.25 -4.26 9.62
CA SER A 189 0.15 -3.71 10.40
C SER A 189 -0.74 -4.84 10.90
N PHE A 190 -1.06 -4.80 12.20
CA PHE A 190 -2.03 -5.65 12.86
C PHE A 190 -3.22 -4.82 13.33
N ILE A 191 -4.41 -5.42 13.36
CA ILE A 191 -5.62 -4.77 13.84
C ILE A 191 -6.10 -5.51 15.08
N LEU A 192 -6.43 -4.76 16.13
CA LEU A 192 -7.06 -5.26 17.34
C LEU A 192 -8.52 -4.82 17.39
N GLY A 193 -9.40 -5.67 17.88
CA GLY A 193 -10.85 -5.43 17.91
C GLY A 193 -11.56 -5.97 16.66
N LEU A 194 -10.94 -6.89 15.93
CA LEU A 194 -11.55 -7.56 14.78
C LEU A 194 -12.74 -8.45 15.23
N PRO A 195 -13.78 -8.63 14.37
CA PRO A 195 -14.91 -9.49 14.70
C PRO A 195 -14.49 -10.92 15.06
N GLY A 196 -14.91 -11.37 16.26
CA GLY A 196 -14.61 -12.69 16.79
C GLY A 196 -13.30 -12.79 17.57
N GLU A 197 -12.58 -11.69 17.77
CA GLU A 197 -11.39 -11.71 18.62
C GLU A 197 -11.74 -11.97 20.11
N THR A 198 -10.82 -12.64 20.78
CA THR A 198 -10.80 -12.86 22.22
C THR A 198 -9.44 -12.43 22.78
N PRO A 199 -9.29 -12.30 24.11
CA PRO A 199 -7.98 -12.02 24.71
C PRO A 199 -6.89 -13.00 24.28
N GLU A 200 -7.23 -14.27 24.04
CA GLU A 200 -6.33 -15.34 23.60
C GLU A 200 -5.85 -15.09 22.17
N THR A 201 -6.76 -14.79 21.23
CA THR A 201 -6.39 -14.53 19.83
C THR A 201 -5.62 -13.22 19.65
N ILE A 202 -5.90 -12.23 20.49
CA ILE A 202 -5.10 -10.99 20.58
C ILE A 202 -3.69 -11.31 21.05
N ARG A 203 -3.54 -12.10 22.11
CA ARG A 203 -2.23 -12.50 22.64
C ARG A 203 -1.43 -13.29 21.59
N GLU A 204 -2.07 -14.26 20.89
CA GLU A 204 -1.46 -14.98 19.77
C GLU A 204 -0.90 -14.01 18.71
N THR A 205 -1.66 -13.00 18.33
CA THR A 205 -1.25 -11.99 17.35
C THR A 205 -0.07 -11.13 17.85
N MET A 206 -0.08 -10.73 19.12
CA MET A 206 1.02 -9.97 19.72
C MET A 206 2.31 -10.79 19.81
N GLU A 207 2.23 -12.04 20.24
CA GLU A 207 3.37 -12.97 20.30
C GLU A 207 3.94 -13.27 18.92
N PHE A 208 3.06 -13.41 17.91
CA PHE A 208 3.47 -13.61 16.52
C PHE A 208 4.26 -12.42 16.00
N GLY A 209 3.79 -11.19 16.21
CA GLY A 209 4.52 -9.97 15.85
C GLY A 209 5.89 -9.91 16.53
N SER A 210 5.97 -10.22 17.83
CA SER A 210 7.22 -10.26 18.57
C SER A 210 8.22 -11.29 18.03
N LYS A 211 7.77 -12.50 17.69
CA LYS A 211 8.63 -13.54 17.06
C LYS A 211 9.15 -13.08 15.70
N LEU A 212 8.34 -12.41 14.89
CA LEU A 212 8.76 -11.92 13.58
C LEU A 212 9.75 -10.75 13.66
N LYS A 213 9.79 -10.03 14.77
CA LYS A 213 10.81 -8.99 15.02
C LYS A 213 12.22 -9.57 14.95
N GLU A 214 12.43 -10.80 15.40
CA GLU A 214 13.73 -11.50 15.33
C GLU A 214 14.17 -11.74 13.89
N LEU A 215 13.23 -11.78 12.94
CA LEU A 215 13.48 -11.89 11.51
C LEU A 215 13.60 -10.52 10.82
N GLY A 216 13.62 -9.42 11.58
CA GLY A 216 13.76 -8.06 11.07
C GLY A 216 12.44 -7.35 10.73
N LEU A 217 11.28 -7.92 11.13
CA LEU A 217 10.00 -7.26 10.92
C LEU A 217 9.86 -6.03 11.83
N LEU A 218 9.49 -4.89 11.24
CA LEU A 218 8.91 -3.77 11.97
C LEU A 218 7.39 -3.92 11.96
N TYR A 219 6.71 -3.61 13.07
CA TYR A 219 5.26 -3.76 13.12
C TYR A 219 4.59 -2.73 14.01
N GLY A 220 3.29 -2.53 13.77
CA GLY A 220 2.44 -1.69 14.59
C GLY A 220 1.04 -2.28 14.73
N PHE A 221 0.34 -1.88 15.81
CA PHE A 221 -1.03 -2.25 16.08
C PHE A 221 -1.96 -1.06 15.88
N HIS A 222 -3.11 -1.31 15.28
CA HIS A 222 -4.19 -0.35 15.09
C HIS A 222 -5.46 -0.87 15.78
N LEU A 223 -6.23 0.00 16.37
CA LEU A 223 -7.55 -0.35 16.90
C LEU A 223 -8.58 -0.21 15.80
N LEU A 224 -9.47 -1.21 15.67
CA LEU A 224 -10.65 -1.09 14.83
C LEU A 224 -11.64 -0.16 15.52
N ALA A 225 -12.02 0.95 14.84
CA ALA A 225 -12.99 1.92 15.32
C ALA A 225 -14.34 1.75 14.61
#